data_df9001bc0c86e97235a7f8e7f1f1d76c
#
_entry.id   df9001bc0c86e97235a7f8e7f1f1d76c
#
_cell.length_a   1.000
_cell.length_b   1.000
_cell.length_c   1.000
_cell.angle_alpha   90.00
_cell.angle_beta   90.00
_cell.angle_gamma   90.00
#
_symmetry.space_group_name_H-M   'P 1'
#
loop_
_entity.id
_entity.type
_entity.pdbx_description
1 polymer ?
#
loop_
_entity_poly.entity_id
_entity_poly.type
_entity_poly.pdbx_seq_one_letter_code
_entity_poly.pdbx_strand_id
1 'polypeptide(L)'
;MTSSAERRGWLSVTSVALGSFVLVLSEFLPIGLLPAIASDLDVGIGTAGLMVVATGLVGAVAAPVVTVLTSRVDRRVVLVSLTVLLVVADGLAAIAPSFGVLLVARMLLGVGIGGFWAIGAGIAGRLVRSDAVIRATSLITAGVSVATVVSLPLGALVSSLATWRLAFVIGGALGLVALGLQLAMLPKIPALQQVRFATLGSLLRVPRARVGLIAAAFLFAAQFAAYTYIAPYLQDLVGVSPDTITVALLVFGIAGIVGNFAAGFTLGRSVLGTIGSAKFVLAGAVVLLPLLAHSVVGVFIVLVVWGLVWGALPLGMQTWMSTASPSGSETGLALFVTTIQLAIAAGSVLGGAAVSSFGLAADFWLSGAVAVVGAVVLVSMGLRRSNAAPTGEPVAVETPSTGSVAVACP
;
A
#
# COMPACT_ATOMS: atom_id res chain seq x y z
N MET A 1 19.21 -26.50 -22.14
CA MET A 1 18.50 -25.28 -22.60
C MET A 1 17.62 -24.63 -21.53
N THR A 2 17.51 -25.21 -20.32
CA THR A 2 16.64 -24.74 -19.23
C THR A 2 17.17 -23.54 -18.42
N SER A 3 18.51 -23.42 -18.28
CA SER A 3 19.08 -22.37 -17.40
C SER A 3 19.00 -20.93 -17.93
N SER A 4 19.08 -20.72 -19.25
CA SER A 4 19.05 -19.36 -19.83
C SER A 4 17.65 -18.75 -19.85
N ALA A 5 16.59 -19.54 -20.09
CA ALA A 5 15.21 -19.07 -20.05
C ALA A 5 14.76 -18.79 -18.59
N GLU A 6 15.16 -19.64 -17.67
CA GLU A 6 14.90 -19.45 -16.24
C GLU A 6 15.60 -18.20 -15.71
N ARG A 7 16.85 -17.97 -16.05
CA ARG A 7 17.61 -16.76 -15.70
C ARG A 7 16.93 -15.50 -16.23
N ARG A 8 16.43 -15.52 -17.48
CA ARG A 8 15.66 -14.40 -18.06
C ARG A 8 14.36 -14.12 -17.29
N GLY A 9 13.65 -15.17 -16.89
CA GLY A 9 12.44 -15.04 -16.07
C GLY A 9 12.73 -14.32 -14.74
N TRP A 10 13.78 -14.72 -14.03
CA TRP A 10 14.19 -14.08 -12.78
C TRP A 10 14.66 -12.63 -12.97
N LEU A 11 15.40 -12.33 -14.04
CA LEU A 11 15.77 -10.94 -14.38
C LEU A 11 14.55 -10.07 -14.67
N SER A 12 13.53 -10.64 -15.32
CA SER A 12 12.23 -9.96 -15.51
C SER A 12 11.54 -9.68 -14.18
N VAL A 13 11.49 -10.64 -13.26
CA VAL A 13 10.93 -10.46 -11.91
C VAL A 13 11.69 -9.37 -11.16
N THR A 14 13.03 -9.37 -11.20
CA THR A 14 13.85 -8.33 -10.55
C THR A 14 13.57 -6.95 -11.12
N SER A 15 13.37 -6.83 -12.44
CA SER A 15 13.04 -5.54 -13.07
C SER A 15 11.67 -5.00 -12.63
N VAL A 16 10.68 -5.87 -12.43
CA VAL A 16 9.37 -5.50 -11.87
C VAL A 16 9.49 -5.17 -10.39
N ALA A 17 10.26 -5.95 -9.62
CA ALA A 17 10.50 -5.69 -8.20
C ALA A 17 11.18 -4.33 -7.97
N LEU A 18 12.17 -3.98 -8.80
CA LEU A 18 12.80 -2.66 -8.74
C LEU A 18 11.80 -1.56 -9.13
N GLY A 19 10.99 -1.77 -10.17
CA GLY A 19 9.91 -0.84 -10.55
C GLY A 19 8.93 -0.60 -9.41
N SER A 20 8.47 -1.66 -8.73
CA SER A 20 7.58 -1.53 -7.57
C SER A 20 8.25 -0.83 -6.39
N PHE A 21 9.53 -1.13 -6.15
CA PHE A 21 10.32 -0.44 -5.12
C PHE A 21 10.35 1.07 -5.37
N VAL A 22 10.77 1.50 -6.57
CA VAL A 22 10.90 2.94 -6.88
C VAL A 22 9.54 3.63 -6.85
N LEU A 23 8.50 2.97 -7.31
CA LEU A 23 7.15 3.52 -7.36
C LEU A 23 6.60 3.81 -5.96
N VAL A 24 6.77 2.87 -5.03
CA VAL A 24 6.36 3.03 -3.62
C VAL A 24 7.30 4.00 -2.89
N LEU A 25 8.61 3.98 -3.22
CA LEU A 25 9.56 4.96 -2.71
C LEU A 25 9.10 6.38 -3.05
N SER A 26 8.81 6.67 -4.32
CA SER A 26 8.35 7.99 -4.78
C SER A 26 6.98 8.35 -4.22
N GLU A 27 6.11 7.38 -3.95
CA GLU A 27 4.80 7.60 -3.32
C GLU A 27 4.93 8.21 -1.92
N PHE A 28 5.77 7.62 -1.08
CA PHE A 28 5.86 7.99 0.34
C PHE A 28 6.99 8.97 0.67
N LEU A 29 7.94 9.18 -0.24
CA LEU A 29 9.05 10.12 -0.08
C LEU A 29 8.63 11.51 0.40
N PRO A 30 7.54 12.14 -0.14
CA PRO A 30 7.11 13.47 0.29
C PRO A 30 6.72 13.58 1.77
N ILE A 31 6.31 12.48 2.40
CA ILE A 31 5.93 12.48 3.81
C ILE A 31 7.14 12.84 4.69
N GLY A 32 8.32 12.30 4.37
CA GLY A 32 9.58 12.65 5.04
C GLY A 32 10.13 14.04 4.66
N LEU A 33 9.68 14.59 3.52
CA LEU A 33 10.11 15.88 2.98
C LEU A 33 9.15 17.02 3.32
N LEU A 34 8.02 16.73 3.97
CA LEU A 34 6.92 17.68 4.13
C LEU A 34 7.33 19.03 4.71
N PRO A 35 8.12 19.09 5.83
CA PRO A 35 8.55 20.36 6.39
C PRO A 35 9.44 21.18 5.44
N ALA A 36 10.38 20.51 4.76
CA ALA A 36 11.31 21.16 3.84
C ALA A 36 10.60 21.73 2.60
N ILE A 37 9.63 20.99 2.04
CA ILE A 37 8.82 21.46 0.91
C ILE A 37 7.90 22.61 1.32
N ALA A 38 7.26 22.52 2.48
CA ALA A 38 6.39 23.57 3.01
C ALA A 38 7.15 24.89 3.17
N SER A 39 8.35 24.83 3.75
CA SER A 39 9.22 25.99 3.95
C SER A 39 9.76 26.58 2.64
N ASP A 40 10.22 25.74 1.69
CA ASP A 40 10.86 26.22 0.44
C ASP A 40 9.83 26.81 -0.55
N LEU A 41 8.60 26.26 -0.57
CA LEU A 41 7.54 26.71 -1.48
C LEU A 41 6.53 27.67 -0.81
N ASP A 42 6.82 28.12 0.41
CA ASP A 42 5.99 29.05 1.21
C ASP A 42 4.52 28.63 1.28
N VAL A 43 4.29 27.37 1.65
CA VAL A 43 2.94 26.83 1.85
C VAL A 43 2.78 26.26 3.26
N GLY A 44 1.56 26.30 3.79
CA GLY A 44 1.28 25.67 5.07
C GLY A 44 1.49 24.14 5.04
N ILE A 45 1.87 23.56 6.17
CA ILE A 45 2.13 22.11 6.32
C ILE A 45 0.89 21.29 5.90
N GLY A 46 -0.33 21.72 6.28
CA GLY A 46 -1.56 21.08 5.86
C GLY A 46 -1.77 21.12 4.33
N THR A 47 -1.41 22.25 3.69
CA THR A 47 -1.42 22.38 2.23
C THR A 47 -0.40 21.47 1.57
N ALA A 48 0.82 21.37 2.12
CA ALA A 48 1.85 20.49 1.63
C ALA A 48 1.39 19.01 1.64
N GLY A 49 0.57 18.60 2.60
CA GLY A 49 -0.06 17.28 2.65
C GLY A 49 -0.92 16.93 1.43
N LEU A 50 -1.39 17.91 0.66
CA LEU A 50 -2.13 17.69 -0.60
C LEU A 50 -1.32 16.93 -1.64
N MET A 51 0.01 16.83 -1.51
CA MET A 51 0.84 15.97 -2.36
C MET A 51 0.45 14.51 -2.24
N VAL A 52 0.15 14.04 -1.03
CA VAL A 52 -0.31 12.67 -0.78
C VAL A 52 -1.75 12.50 -1.28
N VAL A 53 -2.58 13.51 -1.05
CA VAL A 53 -3.98 13.54 -1.52
C VAL A 53 -4.06 13.43 -3.03
N ALA A 54 -3.29 14.25 -3.76
CA ALA A 54 -3.29 14.27 -5.22
C ALA A 54 -2.90 12.91 -5.81
N THR A 55 -1.86 12.28 -5.25
CA THR A 55 -1.42 10.95 -5.64
C THR A 55 -2.52 9.91 -5.38
N GLY A 56 -3.10 9.90 -4.18
CA GLY A 56 -4.13 8.94 -3.79
C GLY A 56 -5.41 9.06 -4.61
N LEU A 57 -5.93 10.28 -4.80
CA LEU A 57 -7.16 10.50 -5.59
C LEU A 57 -7.01 10.05 -7.04
N VAL A 58 -5.90 10.45 -7.68
CA VAL A 58 -5.65 10.03 -9.06
C VAL A 58 -5.38 8.54 -9.13
N GLY A 59 -4.64 7.96 -8.18
CA GLY A 59 -4.40 6.53 -8.10
C GLY A 59 -5.68 5.71 -7.93
N ALA A 60 -6.63 6.19 -7.14
CA ALA A 60 -7.93 5.55 -6.93
C ALA A 60 -8.75 5.47 -8.23
N VAL A 61 -8.73 6.53 -9.04
CA VAL A 61 -9.41 6.56 -10.35
C VAL A 61 -8.62 5.77 -11.38
N ALA A 62 -7.29 5.91 -11.37
CA ALA A 62 -6.41 5.26 -12.33
C ALA A 62 -6.45 3.73 -12.24
N ALA A 63 -6.56 3.15 -11.03
CA ALA A 63 -6.57 1.70 -10.86
C ALA A 63 -7.66 1.00 -11.70
N PRO A 64 -8.95 1.32 -11.59
CA PRO A 64 -9.98 0.71 -12.43
C PRO A 64 -9.89 1.15 -13.90
N VAL A 65 -9.57 2.42 -14.17
CA VAL A 65 -9.50 2.97 -15.54
C VAL A 65 -8.36 2.30 -16.32
N VAL A 66 -7.15 2.25 -15.79
CA VAL A 66 -6.01 1.59 -16.45
C VAL A 66 -6.30 0.11 -16.64
N THR A 67 -6.87 -0.58 -15.64
CA THR A 67 -7.22 -2.00 -15.75
C THR A 67 -8.16 -2.27 -16.92
N VAL A 68 -9.22 -1.47 -17.08
CA VAL A 68 -10.21 -1.66 -18.15
C VAL A 68 -9.66 -1.23 -19.49
N LEU A 69 -9.06 -0.03 -19.60
CA LEU A 69 -8.57 0.51 -20.87
C LEU A 69 -7.40 -0.30 -21.42
N THR A 70 -6.52 -0.82 -20.55
CA THR A 70 -5.38 -1.63 -20.98
C THR A 70 -5.66 -3.13 -20.99
N SER A 71 -6.91 -3.55 -20.81
CA SER A 71 -7.28 -4.98 -20.72
C SER A 71 -6.91 -5.79 -21.97
N ARG A 72 -6.70 -5.12 -23.13
CA ARG A 72 -6.26 -5.72 -24.40
C ARG A 72 -4.81 -5.44 -24.75
N VAL A 73 -4.12 -4.64 -23.95
CA VAL A 73 -2.74 -4.22 -24.22
C VAL A 73 -1.75 -5.21 -23.60
N ASP A 74 -0.64 -5.44 -24.27
CA ASP A 74 0.47 -6.24 -23.72
C ASP A 74 0.94 -5.65 -22.40
N ARG A 75 1.04 -6.50 -21.35
CA ARG A 75 1.39 -6.07 -19.98
C ARG A 75 2.78 -5.48 -19.90
N ARG A 76 3.72 -5.90 -20.79
CA ARG A 76 5.03 -5.25 -20.91
C ARG A 76 4.89 -3.78 -21.27
N VAL A 77 4.09 -3.47 -22.28
CA VAL A 77 3.87 -2.08 -22.72
C VAL A 77 3.29 -1.27 -21.57
N VAL A 78 2.29 -1.80 -20.88
CA VAL A 78 1.65 -1.10 -19.76
C VAL A 78 2.65 -0.83 -18.65
N LEU A 79 3.42 -1.83 -18.18
CA LEU A 79 4.40 -1.66 -17.11
C LEU A 79 5.50 -0.65 -17.47
N VAL A 80 6.04 -0.74 -18.70
CA VAL A 80 7.03 0.21 -19.20
C VAL A 80 6.46 1.63 -19.25
N SER A 81 5.22 1.82 -19.74
CA SER A 81 4.55 3.13 -19.77
C SER A 81 4.36 3.72 -18.37
N LEU A 82 3.98 2.89 -17.38
CA LEU A 82 3.82 3.33 -15.99
C LEU A 82 5.17 3.72 -15.37
N THR A 83 6.26 3.02 -15.72
CA THR A 83 7.61 3.38 -15.26
C THR A 83 8.13 4.64 -15.96
N VAL A 84 7.82 4.86 -17.23
CA VAL A 84 8.10 6.14 -17.92
C VAL A 84 7.37 7.28 -17.20
N LEU A 85 6.08 7.08 -16.87
CA LEU A 85 5.29 8.08 -16.17
C LEU A 85 5.87 8.41 -14.78
N LEU A 86 6.36 7.41 -14.05
CA LEU A 86 7.09 7.60 -12.80
C LEU A 86 8.33 8.50 -12.99
N VAL A 87 9.18 8.18 -13.98
CA VAL A 87 10.40 8.95 -14.26
C VAL A 87 10.07 10.41 -14.61
N VAL A 88 9.02 10.62 -15.45
CA VAL A 88 8.55 11.96 -15.79
C VAL A 88 8.02 12.69 -14.57
N ALA A 89 7.26 12.01 -13.71
CA ALA A 89 6.71 12.58 -12.48
C ALA A 89 7.81 13.02 -11.51
N ASP A 90 8.79 12.16 -11.24
CA ASP A 90 9.91 12.49 -10.35
C ASP A 90 10.81 13.57 -10.96
N GLY A 91 11.05 13.54 -12.27
CA GLY A 91 11.77 14.60 -12.98
C GLY A 91 11.08 15.95 -12.88
N LEU A 92 9.75 15.99 -13.06
CA LEU A 92 8.96 17.21 -12.91
C LEU A 92 8.96 17.71 -11.46
N ALA A 93 8.87 16.81 -10.50
CA ALA A 93 8.95 17.15 -9.07
C ALA A 93 10.32 17.75 -8.69
N ALA A 94 11.41 17.17 -9.23
CA ALA A 94 12.77 17.64 -8.98
C ALA A 94 13.03 19.08 -9.45
N ILE A 95 12.39 19.50 -10.54
CA ILE A 95 12.54 20.87 -11.09
C ILE A 95 11.36 21.79 -10.76
N ALA A 96 10.43 21.37 -9.90
CA ALA A 96 9.21 22.13 -9.62
C ALA A 96 9.51 23.51 -9.03
N PRO A 97 9.13 24.61 -9.70
CA PRO A 97 9.34 25.97 -9.22
C PRO A 97 8.22 26.42 -8.28
N SER A 98 7.11 25.70 -8.22
CA SER A 98 5.94 26.02 -7.41
C SER A 98 5.22 24.77 -6.94
N PHE A 99 4.44 24.93 -5.88
CA PHE A 99 3.63 23.85 -5.33
C PHE A 99 2.63 23.28 -6.35
N GLY A 100 2.05 24.11 -7.23
CA GLY A 100 1.14 23.67 -8.29
C GLY A 100 1.79 22.71 -9.27
N VAL A 101 3.04 22.96 -9.70
CA VAL A 101 3.79 22.04 -10.57
C VAL A 101 4.11 20.73 -9.84
N LEU A 102 4.46 20.82 -8.56
CA LEU A 102 4.68 19.64 -7.73
C LEU A 102 3.41 18.78 -7.61
N LEU A 103 2.23 19.39 -7.44
CA LEU A 103 0.96 18.67 -7.43
C LEU A 103 0.68 17.96 -8.76
N VAL A 104 0.98 18.57 -9.91
CA VAL A 104 0.85 17.93 -11.22
C VAL A 104 1.77 16.70 -11.30
N ALA A 105 3.01 16.83 -10.84
CA ALA A 105 3.94 15.70 -10.76
C ALA A 105 3.38 14.56 -9.90
N ARG A 106 2.76 14.89 -8.77
CA ARG A 106 2.13 13.92 -7.87
C ARG A 106 0.90 13.23 -8.50
N MET A 107 0.10 13.97 -9.29
CA MET A 107 -1.01 13.39 -10.05
C MET A 107 -0.53 12.40 -11.11
N LEU A 108 0.55 12.74 -11.85
CA LEU A 108 1.15 11.82 -12.81
C LEU A 108 1.64 10.52 -12.14
N LEU A 109 2.30 10.64 -10.99
CA LEU A 109 2.70 9.47 -10.20
C LEU A 109 1.49 8.65 -9.75
N GLY A 110 0.38 9.28 -9.38
CA GLY A 110 -0.87 8.61 -9.01
C GLY A 110 -1.40 7.68 -10.10
N VAL A 111 -1.32 8.08 -11.38
CA VAL A 111 -1.64 7.18 -12.50
C VAL A 111 -0.72 5.96 -12.51
N GLY A 112 0.59 6.18 -12.29
CA GLY A 112 1.58 5.10 -12.20
C GLY A 112 1.24 4.09 -11.11
N ILE A 113 0.92 4.58 -9.91
CA ILE A 113 0.58 3.76 -8.73
C ILE A 113 -0.70 2.96 -8.97
N GLY A 114 -1.79 3.62 -9.35
CA GLY A 114 -3.07 2.95 -9.58
C GLY A 114 -2.96 1.87 -10.65
N GLY A 115 -2.28 2.18 -11.77
CA GLY A 115 -2.06 1.22 -12.85
C GLY A 115 -1.16 0.05 -12.45
N PHE A 116 -0.08 0.30 -11.69
CA PHE A 116 0.83 -0.74 -11.26
C PHE A 116 0.16 -1.73 -10.30
N TRP A 117 -0.52 -1.26 -9.28
CA TRP A 117 -1.20 -2.14 -8.32
C TRP A 117 -2.29 -3.00 -8.96
N ALA A 118 -2.94 -2.47 -10.01
CA ALA A 118 -3.96 -3.20 -10.74
C ALA A 118 -3.39 -4.36 -11.58
N ILE A 119 -2.13 -4.26 -12.04
CA ILE A 119 -1.54 -5.19 -13.01
C ILE A 119 -0.35 -5.96 -12.42
N GLY A 120 0.49 -5.28 -11.65
CA GLY A 120 1.81 -5.79 -11.21
C GLY A 120 1.72 -6.96 -10.24
N ALA A 121 0.70 -7.00 -9.38
CA ALA A 121 0.56 -8.06 -8.38
C ALA A 121 0.34 -9.46 -9.01
N GLY A 122 -0.30 -9.53 -10.18
CA GLY A 122 -0.58 -10.80 -10.88
C GLY A 122 0.50 -11.24 -11.88
N ILE A 123 1.53 -10.42 -12.14
CA ILE A 123 2.44 -10.67 -13.26
C ILE A 123 3.49 -11.75 -12.98
N ALA A 124 3.81 -11.99 -11.70
CA ALA A 124 4.84 -12.96 -11.30
C ALA A 124 4.61 -14.35 -11.90
N GLY A 125 3.36 -14.84 -11.87
CA GLY A 125 2.98 -16.14 -12.42
C GLY A 125 3.14 -16.29 -13.93
N ARG A 126 3.45 -15.20 -14.63
CA ARG A 126 3.64 -15.16 -16.09
C ARG A 126 5.11 -15.00 -16.50
N LEU A 127 5.98 -14.75 -15.54
CA LEU A 127 7.41 -14.53 -15.77
C LEU A 127 8.24 -15.76 -15.40
N VAL A 128 7.75 -16.60 -14.51
CA VAL A 128 8.46 -17.78 -14.01
C VAL A 128 7.58 -19.02 -14.07
N ARG A 129 8.18 -20.19 -13.86
CA ARG A 129 7.47 -21.47 -13.78
C ARG A 129 6.53 -21.52 -12.56
N SER A 130 5.53 -22.38 -12.60
CA SER A 130 4.49 -22.49 -11.56
C SER A 130 5.04 -22.77 -10.16
N ASP A 131 6.11 -23.55 -10.04
CA ASP A 131 6.80 -23.87 -8.78
C ASP A 131 7.58 -22.68 -8.19
N ALA A 132 7.91 -21.67 -9.00
CA ALA A 132 8.65 -20.48 -8.60
C ALA A 132 7.77 -19.24 -8.37
N VAL A 133 6.47 -19.29 -8.67
CA VAL A 133 5.56 -18.12 -8.61
C VAL A 133 5.53 -17.48 -7.22
N ILE A 134 5.47 -18.28 -6.15
CA ILE A 134 5.45 -17.76 -4.78
C ILE A 134 6.72 -16.95 -4.49
N ARG A 135 7.89 -17.48 -4.87
CA ARG A 135 9.18 -16.78 -4.67
C ARG A 135 9.26 -15.49 -5.49
N ALA A 136 8.77 -15.50 -6.73
CA ALA A 136 8.75 -14.34 -7.60
C ALA A 136 7.82 -13.24 -7.05
N THR A 137 6.63 -13.60 -6.59
CA THR A 137 5.70 -12.68 -5.92
C THR A 137 6.33 -12.10 -4.65
N SER A 138 6.99 -12.95 -3.84
CA SER A 138 7.69 -12.50 -2.63
C SER A 138 8.79 -11.48 -2.93
N LEU A 139 9.53 -11.64 -4.03
CA LEU A 139 10.58 -10.68 -4.42
C LEU A 139 9.97 -9.32 -4.81
N ILE A 140 8.87 -9.31 -5.58
CA ILE A 140 8.16 -8.07 -5.94
C ILE A 140 7.62 -7.38 -4.68
N THR A 141 6.99 -8.14 -3.78
CA THR A 141 6.44 -7.62 -2.52
C THR A 141 7.54 -7.14 -1.57
N ALA A 142 8.70 -7.80 -1.55
CA ALA A 142 9.86 -7.35 -0.77
C ALA A 142 10.33 -5.96 -1.22
N GLY A 143 10.34 -5.68 -2.54
CA GLY A 143 10.62 -4.34 -3.06
C GLY A 143 9.69 -3.28 -2.47
N VAL A 144 8.39 -3.56 -2.43
CA VAL A 144 7.38 -2.69 -1.80
C VAL A 144 7.66 -2.47 -0.32
N SER A 145 7.91 -3.56 0.42
CA SER A 145 8.16 -3.48 1.87
C SER A 145 9.41 -2.67 2.20
N VAL A 146 10.50 -2.89 1.46
CA VAL A 146 11.74 -2.12 1.63
C VAL A 146 11.52 -0.65 1.30
N ALA A 147 10.80 -0.34 0.21
CA ALA A 147 10.47 1.04 -0.15
C ALA A 147 9.66 1.74 0.94
N THR A 148 8.64 1.09 1.49
CA THR A 148 7.80 1.65 2.57
C THR A 148 8.64 2.00 3.81
N VAL A 149 9.65 1.19 4.14
CA VAL A 149 10.53 1.42 5.28
C VAL A 149 11.53 2.54 5.02
N VAL A 150 12.10 2.56 3.81
CA VAL A 150 13.22 3.45 3.48
C VAL A 150 12.76 4.85 3.03
N SER A 151 11.56 4.98 2.46
CA SER A 151 11.10 6.22 1.82
C SER A 151 11.11 7.43 2.75
N LEU A 152 10.53 7.34 3.93
CA LEU A 152 10.46 8.46 4.86
C LEU A 152 11.84 8.82 5.44
N PRO A 153 12.61 7.85 6.00
CA PRO A 153 13.95 8.16 6.49
C PRO A 153 14.86 8.72 5.40
N LEU A 154 14.77 8.19 4.17
CA LEU A 154 15.55 8.71 3.05
C LEU A 154 15.15 10.15 2.71
N GLY A 155 13.84 10.44 2.69
CA GLY A 155 13.34 11.81 2.50
C GLY A 155 13.88 12.77 3.57
N ALA A 156 13.73 12.43 4.83
CA ALA A 156 14.22 13.22 5.95
C ALA A 156 15.76 13.41 5.89
N LEU A 157 16.51 12.34 5.64
CA LEU A 157 17.97 12.39 5.53
C LEU A 157 18.42 13.27 4.35
N VAL A 158 17.84 13.09 3.16
CA VAL A 158 18.21 13.89 1.99
C VAL A 158 17.91 15.36 2.19
N SER A 159 16.76 15.69 2.83
CA SER A 159 16.41 17.09 3.11
C SER A 159 17.30 17.75 4.16
N SER A 160 17.88 16.97 5.09
CA SER A 160 18.81 17.51 6.10
C SER A 160 20.22 17.74 5.53
N LEU A 161 20.63 16.96 4.53
CA LEU A 161 21.98 17.04 3.93
C LEU A 161 22.04 17.93 2.67
N ALA A 162 20.90 18.11 2.00
CA ALA A 162 20.81 18.82 0.73
C ALA A 162 19.43 19.47 0.55
N THR A 163 18.92 19.50 -0.68
CA THR A 163 17.57 20.01 -0.98
C THR A 163 16.58 18.85 -1.13
N TRP A 164 15.32 19.07 -0.79
CA TRP A 164 14.25 18.08 -1.01
C TRP A 164 14.14 17.65 -2.47
N ARG A 165 14.53 18.49 -3.43
CA ARG A 165 14.55 18.18 -4.87
C ARG A 165 15.48 17.03 -5.21
N LEU A 166 16.61 16.88 -4.51
CA LEU A 166 17.56 15.80 -4.71
C LEU A 166 16.91 14.43 -4.45
N ALA A 167 15.98 14.34 -3.52
CA ALA A 167 15.27 13.09 -3.26
C ALA A 167 14.47 12.61 -4.48
N PHE A 168 13.83 13.53 -5.21
CA PHE A 168 13.12 13.21 -6.46
C PHE A 168 14.10 12.91 -7.62
N VAL A 169 15.25 13.56 -7.66
CA VAL A 169 16.34 13.20 -8.63
C VAL A 169 16.78 11.77 -8.40
N ILE A 170 16.98 11.36 -7.15
CA ILE A 170 17.35 9.98 -6.79
C ILE A 170 16.24 9.01 -7.21
N GLY A 171 14.97 9.33 -6.90
CA GLY A 171 13.81 8.53 -7.33
C GLY A 171 13.75 8.36 -8.85
N GLY A 172 13.86 9.46 -9.59
CA GLY A 172 13.88 9.46 -11.05
C GLY A 172 15.05 8.68 -11.64
N ALA A 173 16.26 8.79 -11.06
CA ALA A 173 17.43 8.03 -11.50
C ALA A 173 17.24 6.50 -11.28
N LEU A 174 16.74 6.11 -10.12
CA LEU A 174 16.37 4.71 -9.85
C LEU A 174 15.25 4.24 -10.80
N GLY A 175 14.29 5.12 -11.12
CA GLY A 175 13.25 4.88 -12.11
C GLY A 175 13.80 4.63 -13.51
N LEU A 176 14.81 5.40 -13.93
CA LEU A 176 15.53 5.17 -15.21
C LEU A 176 16.24 3.82 -15.25
N VAL A 177 16.86 3.41 -14.13
CA VAL A 177 17.47 2.08 -14.01
C VAL A 177 16.40 0.98 -14.13
N ALA A 178 15.29 1.12 -13.42
CA ALA A 178 14.17 0.18 -13.50
C ALA A 178 13.59 0.10 -14.92
N LEU A 179 13.42 1.25 -15.60
CA LEU A 179 12.97 1.36 -16.98
C LEU A 179 13.90 0.63 -17.94
N GLY A 180 15.21 0.88 -17.83
CA GLY A 180 16.24 0.22 -18.65
C GLY A 180 16.21 -1.30 -18.49
N LEU A 181 16.09 -1.78 -17.25
CA LEU A 181 15.96 -3.22 -16.97
C LEU A 181 14.65 -3.79 -17.52
N GLN A 182 13.51 -3.09 -17.39
CA GLN A 182 12.24 -3.53 -17.94
C GLN A 182 12.28 -3.61 -19.46
N LEU A 183 12.84 -2.62 -20.13
CA LEU A 183 12.99 -2.62 -21.58
C LEU A 183 13.87 -3.78 -22.09
N ALA A 184 14.94 -4.10 -21.36
CA ALA A 184 15.88 -5.15 -21.73
C ALA A 184 15.38 -6.57 -21.40
N MET A 185 14.65 -6.73 -20.26
CA MET A 185 14.41 -8.05 -19.67
C MET A 185 12.96 -8.51 -19.79
N LEU A 186 11.96 -7.60 -19.80
CA LEU A 186 10.55 -8.02 -19.87
C LEU A 186 10.22 -8.63 -21.23
N PRO A 187 9.71 -9.88 -21.27
CA PRO A 187 9.17 -10.46 -22.49
C PRO A 187 7.82 -9.82 -22.86
N LYS A 188 7.32 -10.10 -24.05
CA LYS A 188 5.92 -9.82 -24.40
C LYS A 188 4.99 -10.65 -23.48
N ILE A 189 3.99 -9.99 -22.91
CA ILE A 189 3.05 -10.59 -21.95
C ILE A 189 1.63 -10.26 -22.41
N PRO A 190 1.06 -11.06 -23.35
CA PRO A 190 -0.26 -10.77 -23.94
C PRO A 190 -1.35 -10.69 -22.85
N ALA A 191 -2.35 -9.86 -23.04
CA ALA A 191 -3.49 -9.77 -22.13
C ALA A 191 -4.31 -11.08 -22.15
N LEU A 192 -4.72 -11.60 -20.98
CA LEU A 192 -5.44 -12.87 -20.88
C LEU A 192 -6.97 -12.71 -20.83
N GLN A 193 -7.46 -11.68 -20.18
CA GLN A 193 -8.90 -11.48 -19.97
C GLN A 193 -9.30 -10.02 -20.10
N GLN A 194 -10.53 -9.80 -20.60
CA GLN A 194 -11.14 -8.48 -20.63
C GLN A 194 -11.85 -8.21 -19.30
N VAL A 195 -11.40 -7.19 -18.57
CA VAL A 195 -12.07 -6.71 -17.36
C VAL A 195 -13.10 -5.65 -17.75
N ARG A 196 -14.31 -5.72 -17.17
CA ARG A 196 -15.39 -4.76 -17.39
C ARG A 196 -15.75 -4.06 -16.09
N PHE A 197 -16.15 -2.79 -16.14
CA PHE A 197 -16.60 -2.04 -14.96
C PHE A 197 -17.77 -2.72 -14.21
N ALA A 198 -18.68 -3.40 -14.94
CA ALA A 198 -19.81 -4.10 -14.34
C ALA A 198 -19.38 -5.19 -13.34
N THR A 199 -18.27 -5.86 -13.58
CA THR A 199 -17.74 -6.91 -12.70
C THR A 199 -17.23 -6.35 -11.37
N LEU A 200 -16.71 -5.11 -11.37
CA LEU A 200 -16.27 -4.41 -10.14
C LEU A 200 -17.46 -4.14 -9.21
N GLY A 201 -18.60 -3.69 -9.78
CA GLY A 201 -19.79 -3.39 -8.99
C GLY A 201 -20.44 -4.60 -8.30
N SER A 202 -20.29 -5.80 -8.87
CA SER A 202 -20.86 -7.03 -8.27
C SER A 202 -20.21 -7.38 -6.92
N LEU A 203 -18.93 -7.09 -6.72
CA LEU A 203 -18.22 -7.35 -5.46
C LEU A 203 -18.77 -6.50 -4.29
N LEU A 204 -19.28 -5.30 -4.57
CA LEU A 204 -19.93 -4.45 -3.55
C LEU A 204 -21.22 -5.07 -3.00
N ARG A 205 -21.81 -6.05 -3.69
CA ARG A 205 -22.99 -6.79 -3.21
C ARG A 205 -22.60 -7.92 -2.26
N VAL A 206 -21.32 -8.33 -2.24
CA VAL A 206 -20.83 -9.37 -1.33
C VAL A 206 -20.63 -8.77 0.06
N PRO A 207 -21.42 -9.21 1.05
CA PRO A 207 -21.41 -8.56 2.36
C PRO A 207 -20.06 -8.67 3.10
N ARG A 208 -19.32 -9.77 2.93
CA ARG A 208 -18.01 -9.97 3.55
C ARG A 208 -16.95 -9.05 2.92
N ALA A 209 -17.02 -8.82 1.61
CA ALA A 209 -16.17 -7.87 0.92
C ALA A 209 -16.44 -6.43 1.37
N ARG A 210 -17.72 -6.03 1.52
CA ARG A 210 -18.08 -4.70 2.06
C ARG A 210 -17.48 -4.43 3.43
N VAL A 211 -17.56 -5.40 4.35
CA VAL A 211 -16.96 -5.25 5.69
C VAL A 211 -15.45 -5.04 5.57
N GLY A 212 -14.76 -5.82 4.72
CA GLY A 212 -13.34 -5.66 4.46
C GLY A 212 -12.99 -4.29 3.87
N LEU A 213 -13.75 -3.81 2.88
CA LEU A 213 -13.53 -2.49 2.27
C LEU A 213 -13.77 -1.35 3.25
N ILE A 214 -14.87 -1.38 4.03
CA ILE A 214 -15.14 -0.36 5.06
C ILE A 214 -14.03 -0.38 6.13
N ALA A 215 -13.65 -1.56 6.59
CA ALA A 215 -12.58 -1.70 7.56
C ALA A 215 -11.24 -1.21 7.03
N ALA A 216 -10.92 -1.45 5.74
CA ALA A 216 -9.74 -0.91 5.08
C ALA A 216 -9.82 0.61 4.96
N ALA A 217 -10.97 1.16 4.57
CA ALA A 217 -11.15 2.61 4.44
C ALA A 217 -10.85 3.34 5.76
N PHE A 218 -11.44 2.90 6.87
CA PHE A 218 -11.15 3.50 8.18
C PHE A 218 -9.70 3.31 8.62
N LEU A 219 -9.12 2.13 8.35
CA LEU A 219 -7.74 1.85 8.72
C LEU A 219 -6.76 2.78 8.01
N PHE A 220 -6.84 2.83 6.68
CA PHE A 220 -5.91 3.62 5.88
C PHE A 220 -6.16 5.12 6.04
N ALA A 221 -7.42 5.56 6.23
CA ALA A 221 -7.72 6.96 6.54
C ALA A 221 -7.10 7.38 7.88
N ALA A 222 -7.30 6.62 8.95
CA ALA A 222 -6.70 6.89 10.25
C ALA A 222 -5.16 6.89 10.20
N GLN A 223 -4.59 5.89 9.56
CA GLN A 223 -3.15 5.77 9.40
C GLN A 223 -2.57 7.00 8.69
N PHE A 224 -3.12 7.37 7.54
CA PHE A 224 -2.55 8.43 6.70
C PHE A 224 -2.95 9.85 7.12
N ALA A 225 -3.96 10.01 7.98
CA ALA A 225 -4.15 11.26 8.69
C ALA A 225 -2.93 11.55 9.58
N ALA A 226 -2.57 10.66 10.51
CA ALA A 226 -1.42 10.84 11.39
C ALA A 226 -0.07 10.72 10.68
N TYR A 227 0.10 9.69 9.83
CA TYR A 227 1.38 9.36 9.22
C TYR A 227 1.88 10.40 8.23
N THR A 228 0.97 11.09 7.53
CA THR A 228 1.33 12.19 6.62
C THR A 228 2.02 13.33 7.37
N TYR A 229 1.63 13.57 8.62
CA TYR A 229 2.13 14.69 9.43
C TYR A 229 3.10 14.25 10.54
N ILE A 230 3.65 13.02 10.47
CA ILE A 230 4.57 12.49 11.49
C ILE A 230 5.88 13.26 11.54
N ALA A 231 6.44 13.66 10.39
CA ALA A 231 7.68 14.44 10.37
C ALA A 231 7.51 15.84 10.98
N PRO A 232 6.47 16.64 10.61
CA PRO A 232 6.14 17.89 11.32
C PRO A 232 5.88 17.68 12.81
N TYR A 233 5.17 16.61 13.21
CA TYR A 233 4.94 16.29 14.62
C TYR A 233 6.25 16.12 15.39
N LEU A 234 7.18 15.34 14.85
CA LEU A 234 8.49 15.11 15.47
C LEU A 234 9.33 16.38 15.52
N GLN A 235 9.26 17.20 14.47
CA GLN A 235 10.02 18.44 14.39
C GLN A 235 9.46 19.54 15.32
N ASP A 236 8.17 19.83 15.21
CA ASP A 236 7.58 21.05 15.77
C ASP A 236 6.97 20.82 17.17
N LEU A 237 6.42 19.60 17.42
CA LEU A 237 5.77 19.30 18.70
C LEU A 237 6.71 18.58 19.67
N VAL A 238 7.51 17.62 19.18
CA VAL A 238 8.51 16.91 20.02
C VAL A 238 9.82 17.69 20.10
N GLY A 239 10.15 18.50 19.09
CA GLY A 239 11.33 19.34 19.05
C GLY A 239 12.65 18.61 18.84
N VAL A 240 12.62 17.47 18.13
CA VAL A 240 13.84 16.68 17.87
C VAL A 240 14.55 17.13 16.60
N SER A 241 15.87 16.87 16.55
CA SER A 241 16.69 17.20 15.37
C SER A 241 16.31 16.38 14.12
N PRO A 242 16.63 16.86 12.91
CA PRO A 242 16.39 16.12 11.66
C PRO A 242 17.01 14.73 11.64
N ASP A 243 18.19 14.55 12.23
CA ASP A 243 18.84 13.23 12.35
C ASP A 243 18.01 12.29 13.23
N THR A 244 17.48 12.81 14.34
CA THR A 244 16.61 12.03 15.24
C THR A 244 15.30 11.67 14.57
N ILE A 245 14.73 12.57 13.74
CA ILE A 245 13.55 12.26 12.91
C ILE A 245 13.85 11.10 11.97
N THR A 246 14.99 11.15 11.27
CA THR A 246 15.42 10.05 10.37
C THR A 246 15.49 8.73 11.11
N VAL A 247 16.12 8.70 12.30
CA VAL A 247 16.21 7.49 13.14
C VAL A 247 14.83 7.02 13.61
N ALA A 248 13.96 7.92 14.05
CA ALA A 248 12.61 7.59 14.49
C ALA A 248 11.78 6.92 13.38
N LEU A 249 11.82 7.47 12.17
CA LEU A 249 11.13 6.93 11.00
C LEU A 249 11.72 5.58 10.55
N LEU A 250 13.04 5.42 10.65
CA LEU A 250 13.69 4.14 10.36
C LEU A 250 13.28 3.06 11.37
N VAL A 251 13.26 3.39 12.66
CA VAL A 251 12.82 2.50 13.74
C VAL A 251 11.36 2.08 13.53
N PHE A 252 10.47 3.04 13.19
CA PHE A 252 9.08 2.75 12.83
C PHE A 252 8.99 1.75 11.67
N GLY A 253 9.76 1.97 10.60
CA GLY A 253 9.78 1.12 9.42
C GLY A 253 10.29 -0.30 9.71
N ILE A 254 11.40 -0.43 10.47
CA ILE A 254 11.95 -1.73 10.89
C ILE A 254 10.94 -2.48 11.77
N ALA A 255 10.29 -1.78 12.71
CA ALA A 255 9.22 -2.35 13.52
C ALA A 255 8.08 -2.87 12.63
N GLY A 256 7.73 -2.16 11.54
CA GLY A 256 6.74 -2.61 10.56
C GLY A 256 7.13 -3.91 9.86
N ILE A 257 8.39 -4.10 9.50
CA ILE A 257 8.88 -5.37 8.94
C ILE A 257 8.69 -6.50 9.96
N VAL A 258 9.14 -6.28 11.20
CA VAL A 258 8.98 -7.28 12.28
C VAL A 258 7.51 -7.61 12.51
N GLY A 259 6.64 -6.60 12.52
CA GLY A 259 5.19 -6.76 12.66
C GLY A 259 4.55 -7.57 11.53
N ASN A 260 4.99 -7.37 10.29
CA ASN A 260 4.53 -8.13 9.13
C ASN A 260 4.87 -9.62 9.27
N PHE A 261 6.11 -9.94 9.65
CA PHE A 261 6.50 -11.34 9.89
C PHE A 261 5.73 -11.95 11.08
N ALA A 262 5.58 -11.22 12.19
CA ALA A 262 4.81 -11.66 13.34
C ALA A 262 3.33 -11.94 12.99
N ALA A 263 2.75 -11.14 12.10
CA ALA A 263 1.38 -11.35 11.62
C ALA A 263 1.20 -12.69 10.93
N GLY A 264 2.20 -13.20 10.22
CA GLY A 264 2.14 -14.52 9.59
C GLY A 264 1.79 -15.64 10.57
N PHE A 265 2.25 -15.56 11.82
CA PHE A 265 1.95 -16.54 12.87
C PHE A 265 0.56 -16.35 13.50
N THR A 266 0.07 -15.12 13.61
CA THR A 266 -1.20 -14.82 14.28
C THR A 266 -2.39 -14.93 13.34
N LEU A 267 -2.23 -14.55 12.07
CA LEU A 267 -3.28 -14.63 11.04
C LEU A 267 -3.73 -16.07 10.78
N GLY A 268 -2.83 -17.05 10.90
CA GLY A 268 -3.16 -18.48 10.79
C GLY A 268 -4.12 -18.96 11.89
N ARG A 269 -4.14 -18.28 13.06
CA ARG A 269 -5.05 -18.61 14.18
C ARG A 269 -6.38 -17.88 14.06
N SER A 270 -6.37 -16.59 13.81
CA SER A 270 -7.58 -15.77 13.65
C SER A 270 -7.31 -14.48 12.89
N VAL A 271 -7.81 -14.39 11.68
CA VAL A 271 -7.70 -13.16 10.86
C VAL A 271 -8.42 -11.99 11.54
N LEU A 272 -9.66 -12.20 12.00
CA LEU A 272 -10.47 -11.15 12.67
C LEU A 272 -9.83 -10.70 13.98
N GLY A 273 -9.35 -11.66 14.79
CA GLY A 273 -8.70 -11.36 16.07
C GLY A 273 -7.41 -10.55 15.87
N THR A 274 -6.56 -10.96 14.93
CA THR A 274 -5.29 -10.26 14.63
C THR A 274 -5.55 -8.83 14.12
N ILE A 275 -6.45 -8.66 13.14
CA ILE A 275 -6.75 -7.33 12.59
C ILE A 275 -7.43 -6.46 13.65
N GLY A 276 -8.38 -7.01 14.41
CA GLY A 276 -9.13 -6.28 15.43
C GLY A 276 -8.21 -5.77 16.54
N SER A 277 -7.40 -6.64 17.14
CA SER A 277 -6.45 -6.25 18.19
C SER A 277 -5.41 -5.24 17.69
N ALA A 278 -4.83 -5.48 16.51
CA ALA A 278 -3.86 -4.56 15.93
C ALA A 278 -4.45 -3.16 15.67
N LYS A 279 -5.71 -3.04 15.26
CA LYS A 279 -6.39 -1.74 15.08
C LYS A 279 -6.58 -0.99 16.40
N PHE A 280 -6.97 -1.68 17.48
CA PHE A 280 -7.10 -1.05 18.79
C PHE A 280 -5.74 -0.58 19.34
N VAL A 281 -4.70 -1.38 19.16
CA VAL A 281 -3.33 -0.99 19.55
C VAL A 281 -2.85 0.20 18.72
N LEU A 282 -3.11 0.22 17.41
CA LEU A 282 -2.81 1.36 16.55
C LEU A 282 -3.53 2.61 17.04
N ALA A 283 -4.82 2.53 17.32
CA ALA A 283 -5.59 3.67 17.82
C ALA A 283 -5.01 4.21 19.13
N GLY A 284 -4.70 3.33 20.07
CA GLY A 284 -4.05 3.69 21.34
C GLY A 284 -2.69 4.35 21.14
N ALA A 285 -1.85 3.77 20.27
CA ALA A 285 -0.53 4.32 19.96
C ALA A 285 -0.63 5.74 19.39
N VAL A 286 -1.51 5.96 18.41
CA VAL A 286 -1.70 7.27 17.78
C VAL A 286 -2.22 8.32 18.77
N VAL A 287 -3.18 7.96 19.64
CA VAL A 287 -3.73 8.86 20.67
C VAL A 287 -2.68 9.22 21.73
N LEU A 288 -1.78 8.29 22.06
CA LEU A 288 -0.74 8.50 23.09
C LEU A 288 0.37 9.44 22.62
N LEU A 289 0.65 9.55 21.32
CA LEU A 289 1.74 10.37 20.80
C LEU A 289 1.69 11.82 21.30
N PRO A 290 0.57 12.60 21.15
CA PRO A 290 0.54 13.99 21.64
C PRO A 290 0.71 14.11 23.15
N LEU A 291 0.28 13.11 23.94
CA LEU A 291 0.41 13.09 25.39
C LEU A 291 1.87 12.87 25.83
N LEU A 292 2.65 12.19 25.01
CA LEU A 292 4.05 11.85 25.25
C LEU A 292 5.03 12.77 24.50
N ALA A 293 4.55 13.86 23.87
CA ALA A 293 5.38 14.75 23.06
C ALA A 293 6.60 15.33 23.82
N HIS A 294 6.50 15.48 25.15
CA HIS A 294 7.60 15.95 26.01
C HIS A 294 8.61 14.84 26.41
N SER A 295 8.39 13.60 25.96
CA SER A 295 9.27 12.47 26.26
C SER A 295 9.73 11.79 24.97
N VAL A 296 10.92 12.12 24.50
CA VAL A 296 11.50 11.51 23.29
C VAL A 296 11.50 9.98 23.39
N VAL A 297 11.87 9.42 24.55
CA VAL A 297 11.87 7.97 24.78
C VAL A 297 10.44 7.41 24.67
N GLY A 298 9.44 8.09 25.24
CA GLY A 298 8.04 7.69 25.17
C GLY A 298 7.54 7.69 23.72
N VAL A 299 7.88 8.71 22.93
CA VAL A 299 7.56 8.80 21.51
C VAL A 299 8.18 7.63 20.72
N PHE A 300 9.46 7.32 20.95
CA PHE A 300 10.13 6.19 20.29
C PHE A 300 9.47 4.84 20.61
N ILE A 301 9.12 4.60 21.88
CA ILE A 301 8.42 3.36 22.29
C ILE A 301 7.08 3.25 21.55
N VAL A 302 6.31 4.34 21.50
CA VAL A 302 5.02 4.34 20.81
C VAL A 302 5.18 4.17 19.30
N LEU A 303 6.21 4.76 18.68
CA LEU A 303 6.52 4.57 17.27
C LEU A 303 6.86 3.11 16.95
N VAL A 304 7.60 2.42 17.81
CA VAL A 304 7.87 0.98 17.67
C VAL A 304 6.57 0.18 17.72
N VAL A 305 5.71 0.44 18.70
CA VAL A 305 4.42 -0.25 18.83
C VAL A 305 3.53 0.02 17.63
N TRP A 306 3.44 1.27 17.20
CA TRP A 306 2.67 1.66 16.02
C TRP A 306 3.21 0.99 14.74
N GLY A 307 4.54 0.99 14.54
CA GLY A 307 5.18 0.32 13.42
C GLY A 307 4.88 -1.17 13.38
N LEU A 308 5.02 -1.87 14.52
CA LEU A 308 4.72 -3.31 14.64
C LEU A 308 3.29 -3.63 14.19
N VAL A 309 2.30 -2.93 14.72
CA VAL A 309 0.90 -3.21 14.37
C VAL A 309 0.54 -2.74 12.95
N TRP A 310 1.15 -1.65 12.48
CA TRP A 310 0.98 -1.20 11.09
C TRP A 310 1.48 -2.25 10.10
N GLY A 311 2.64 -2.86 10.33
CA GLY A 311 3.16 -3.91 9.46
C GLY A 311 2.26 -5.13 9.32
N ALA A 312 1.51 -5.46 10.38
CA ALA A 312 0.57 -6.60 10.38
C ALA A 312 -0.75 -6.32 9.62
N LEU A 313 -1.22 -5.07 9.62
CA LEU A 313 -2.57 -4.71 9.19
C LEU A 313 -2.81 -4.84 7.68
N PRO A 314 -1.93 -4.37 6.77
CA PRO A 314 -2.13 -4.54 5.33
C PRO A 314 -2.20 -6.01 4.91
N LEU A 315 -1.32 -6.86 5.46
CA LEU A 315 -1.31 -8.30 5.20
C LEU A 315 -2.61 -8.95 5.67
N GLY A 316 -3.07 -8.60 6.87
CA GLY A 316 -4.34 -9.09 7.40
C GLY A 316 -5.53 -8.69 6.53
N MET A 317 -5.58 -7.44 6.08
CA MET A 317 -6.65 -6.94 5.21
C MET A 317 -6.63 -7.60 3.82
N GLN A 318 -5.46 -7.82 3.23
CA GLN A 318 -5.33 -8.57 1.98
C GLN A 318 -5.82 -10.01 2.15
N THR A 319 -5.45 -10.68 3.24
CA THR A 319 -5.90 -12.04 3.57
C THR A 319 -7.43 -12.07 3.71
N TRP A 320 -8.02 -11.08 4.40
CA TRP A 320 -9.47 -10.95 4.49
C TRP A 320 -10.13 -10.82 3.13
N MET A 321 -9.62 -9.92 2.28
CA MET A 321 -10.19 -9.65 0.96
C MET A 321 -10.05 -10.83 0.00
N SER A 322 -8.93 -11.57 0.04
CA SER A 322 -8.75 -12.76 -0.79
C SER A 322 -9.77 -13.87 -0.47
N THR A 323 -10.12 -14.02 0.81
CA THR A 323 -11.13 -15.00 1.25
C THR A 323 -12.57 -14.51 1.07
N ALA A 324 -12.79 -13.21 0.88
CA ALA A 324 -14.10 -12.61 0.70
C ALA A 324 -14.55 -12.49 -0.77
N SER A 325 -13.67 -12.74 -1.73
CA SER A 325 -13.94 -12.58 -3.17
C SER A 325 -14.14 -13.94 -3.87
N PRO A 326 -15.38 -14.35 -4.18
CA PRO A 326 -15.68 -15.64 -4.83
C PRO A 326 -15.30 -15.66 -6.32
N SER A 327 -15.22 -14.49 -6.98
CA SER A 327 -15.14 -14.35 -8.45
C SER A 327 -13.75 -14.04 -9.00
N GLY A 328 -12.69 -14.36 -8.25
CA GLY A 328 -11.31 -14.17 -8.71
C GLY A 328 -10.63 -12.94 -8.10
N SER A 329 -9.33 -13.09 -7.87
CA SER A 329 -8.51 -12.17 -7.08
C SER A 329 -8.32 -10.78 -7.71
N GLU A 330 -8.30 -10.67 -9.06
CA GLU A 330 -7.97 -9.40 -9.74
C GLU A 330 -9.04 -8.31 -9.54
N THR A 331 -10.32 -8.67 -9.67
CA THR A 331 -11.42 -7.71 -9.48
C THR A 331 -11.52 -7.23 -8.04
N GLY A 332 -11.35 -8.17 -7.08
CA GLY A 332 -11.33 -7.86 -5.64
C GLY A 332 -10.17 -6.96 -5.26
N LEU A 333 -9.00 -7.22 -5.83
CA LEU A 333 -7.78 -6.45 -5.58
C LEU A 333 -7.89 -5.02 -6.14
N ALA A 334 -8.42 -4.84 -7.35
CA ALA A 334 -8.61 -3.51 -7.94
C ALA A 334 -9.51 -2.62 -7.08
N LEU A 335 -10.66 -3.16 -6.60
CA LEU A 335 -11.57 -2.41 -5.73
C LEU A 335 -10.96 -2.14 -4.35
N PHE A 336 -10.17 -3.09 -3.82
CA PHE A 336 -9.44 -2.91 -2.58
C PHE A 336 -8.40 -1.79 -2.70
N VAL A 337 -7.62 -1.77 -3.78
CA VAL A 337 -6.63 -0.70 -4.06
C VAL A 337 -7.33 0.66 -4.21
N THR A 338 -8.42 0.73 -4.97
CA THR A 338 -9.23 1.97 -5.08
C THR A 338 -9.65 2.47 -3.69
N THR A 339 -10.14 1.56 -2.84
CA THR A 339 -10.56 1.91 -1.47
C THR A 339 -9.39 2.42 -0.63
N ILE A 340 -8.23 1.76 -0.70
CA ILE A 340 -7.01 2.18 0.00
C ILE A 340 -6.58 3.58 -0.44
N GLN A 341 -6.50 3.81 -1.74
CA GLN A 341 -6.03 5.10 -2.27
C GLN A 341 -7.00 6.25 -1.93
N LEU A 342 -8.31 6.02 -2.00
CA LEU A 342 -9.31 6.98 -1.52
C LEU A 342 -9.17 7.24 -0.01
N ALA A 343 -8.92 6.20 0.78
CA ALA A 343 -8.75 6.33 2.21
C ALA A 343 -7.46 7.07 2.58
N ILE A 344 -6.35 6.83 1.87
CA ILE A 344 -5.10 7.59 2.01
C ILE A 344 -5.36 9.08 1.74
N ALA A 345 -6.02 9.39 0.62
CA ALA A 345 -6.34 10.76 0.25
C ALA A 345 -7.26 11.42 1.29
N ALA A 346 -8.36 10.76 1.67
CA ALA A 346 -9.30 11.27 2.65
C ALA A 346 -8.65 11.48 4.02
N GLY A 347 -7.82 10.54 4.48
CA GLY A 347 -7.07 10.66 5.72
C GLY A 347 -6.13 11.86 5.70
N SER A 348 -5.33 12.02 4.65
CA SER A 348 -4.41 13.14 4.50
C SER A 348 -5.13 14.50 4.43
N VAL A 349 -6.31 14.58 3.80
CA VAL A 349 -7.16 15.80 3.81
C VAL A 349 -7.67 16.10 5.20
N LEU A 350 -8.22 15.09 5.89
CA LEU A 350 -8.76 15.27 7.24
C LEU A 350 -7.67 15.66 8.23
N GLY A 351 -6.50 15.01 8.14
CA GLY A 351 -5.31 15.37 8.93
C GLY A 351 -4.84 16.79 8.63
N GLY A 352 -4.72 17.16 7.34
CA GLY A 352 -4.33 18.51 6.94
C GLY A 352 -5.29 19.59 7.43
N ALA A 353 -6.59 19.34 7.37
CA ALA A 353 -7.60 20.25 7.91
C ALA A 353 -7.48 20.37 9.43
N ALA A 354 -7.25 19.25 10.14
CA ALA A 354 -7.05 19.26 11.58
C ALA A 354 -5.77 20.03 11.97
N VAL A 355 -4.66 19.77 11.27
CA VAL A 355 -3.38 20.48 11.48
C VAL A 355 -3.55 21.98 11.27
N SER A 356 -4.19 22.38 10.18
CA SER A 356 -4.35 23.81 9.82
C SER A 356 -5.30 24.56 10.75
N SER A 357 -6.32 23.88 11.31
CA SER A 357 -7.36 24.52 12.12
C SER A 357 -7.09 24.41 13.62
N PHE A 358 -6.51 23.31 14.08
CA PHE A 358 -6.41 22.96 15.51
C PHE A 358 -4.99 22.53 15.94
N GLY A 359 -4.03 22.47 14.99
CA GLY A 359 -2.65 22.08 15.23
C GLY A 359 -2.39 20.58 15.16
N LEU A 360 -1.10 20.22 15.24
CA LEU A 360 -0.60 18.85 15.03
C LEU A 360 -1.17 17.85 16.04
N ALA A 361 -1.33 18.21 17.31
CA ALA A 361 -1.89 17.31 18.32
C ALA A 361 -3.33 16.88 18.00
N ALA A 362 -4.14 17.78 17.48
CA ALA A 362 -5.53 17.52 17.12
C ALA A 362 -5.66 16.49 15.98
N ASP A 363 -4.74 16.50 15.03
CA ASP A 363 -4.68 15.51 13.95
C ASP A 363 -4.49 14.09 14.49
N PHE A 364 -3.56 13.90 15.44
CA PHE A 364 -3.32 12.58 16.05
C PHE A 364 -4.53 12.09 16.86
N TRP A 365 -5.23 12.98 17.57
CA TRP A 365 -6.46 12.60 18.28
C TRP A 365 -7.60 12.26 17.32
N LEU A 366 -7.77 13.02 16.25
CA LEU A 366 -8.73 12.72 15.19
C LEU A 366 -8.42 11.36 14.54
N SER A 367 -7.17 11.13 14.20
CA SER A 367 -6.70 9.87 13.61
C SER A 367 -6.97 8.67 14.52
N GLY A 368 -6.71 8.83 15.82
CA GLY A 368 -7.03 7.83 16.83
C GLY A 368 -8.52 7.54 16.93
N ALA A 369 -9.37 8.58 16.92
CA ALA A 369 -10.83 8.42 16.93
C ALA A 369 -11.33 7.67 15.69
N VAL A 370 -10.84 8.02 14.50
CA VAL A 370 -11.16 7.32 13.24
C VAL A 370 -10.72 5.84 13.31
N ALA A 371 -9.53 5.56 13.89
CA ALA A 371 -9.04 4.20 14.07
C ALA A 371 -9.92 3.38 15.01
N VAL A 372 -10.37 3.96 16.15
CA VAL A 372 -11.30 3.31 17.09
C VAL A 372 -12.61 2.98 16.39
N VAL A 373 -13.22 3.93 15.69
CA VAL A 373 -14.47 3.72 14.94
C VAL A 373 -14.28 2.57 13.94
N GLY A 374 -13.19 2.55 13.19
CA GLY A 374 -12.88 1.48 12.23
C GLY A 374 -12.66 0.11 12.90
N ALA A 375 -12.08 0.06 14.08
CA ALA A 375 -11.92 -1.17 14.87
C ALA A 375 -13.27 -1.70 15.37
N VAL A 376 -14.11 -0.83 15.94
CA VAL A 376 -15.44 -1.17 16.43
C VAL A 376 -16.34 -1.66 15.29
N VAL A 377 -16.32 -0.98 14.13
CA VAL A 377 -17.08 -1.39 12.93
C VAL A 377 -16.65 -2.78 12.47
N LEU A 378 -15.34 -3.05 12.38
CA LEU A 378 -14.84 -4.37 11.96
C LEU A 378 -15.29 -5.46 12.93
N VAL A 379 -15.10 -5.28 14.22
CA VAL A 379 -15.40 -6.29 15.24
C VAL A 379 -16.91 -6.53 15.31
N SER A 380 -17.73 -5.47 15.38
CA SER A 380 -19.19 -5.60 15.47
C SER A 380 -19.81 -6.26 14.24
N MET A 381 -19.37 -5.90 13.04
CA MET A 381 -19.85 -6.50 11.80
C MET A 381 -19.26 -7.89 11.55
N GLY A 382 -18.03 -8.15 11.99
CA GLY A 382 -17.37 -9.45 11.89
C GLY A 382 -18.01 -10.50 12.80
N LEU A 383 -18.27 -10.16 14.07
CA LEU A 383 -18.89 -11.06 15.05
C LEU A 383 -20.35 -11.39 14.71
N ARG A 384 -21.16 -10.41 14.27
CA ARG A 384 -22.55 -10.65 13.87
C ARG A 384 -22.70 -11.71 12.79
N ARG A 385 -21.67 -11.93 11.98
CA ARG A 385 -21.68 -12.89 10.86
C ARG A 385 -21.05 -14.23 11.21
N SER A 386 -20.16 -14.29 12.19
CA SER A 386 -19.71 -15.57 12.75
C SER A 386 -20.87 -16.31 13.40
N ASN A 387 -21.79 -15.57 14.04
CA ASN A 387 -22.99 -16.13 14.69
C ASN A 387 -24.14 -16.42 13.70
N ALA A 388 -24.09 -15.92 12.46
CA ALA A 388 -25.11 -16.12 11.43
C ALA A 388 -24.73 -17.19 10.38
N ALA A 389 -23.58 -17.86 10.53
CA ALA A 389 -23.28 -19.03 9.73
C ALA A 389 -24.20 -20.18 10.17
N PRO A 390 -25.02 -20.77 9.26
CA PRO A 390 -25.79 -21.94 9.63
C PRO A 390 -24.79 -23.03 10.08
N THR A 391 -25.11 -23.70 11.16
CA THR A 391 -24.55 -25.02 11.48
C THR A 391 -24.95 -25.95 10.33
N GLY A 392 -24.23 -25.84 9.21
CA GLY A 392 -24.47 -26.65 8.03
C GLY A 392 -24.13 -28.10 8.37
N GLU A 393 -25.12 -28.97 8.17
CA GLU A 393 -24.95 -30.39 8.09
C GLU A 393 -23.70 -30.73 7.26
N PRO A 394 -22.94 -31.76 7.68
CA PRO A 394 -21.83 -32.27 6.86
C PRO A 394 -22.41 -32.65 5.50
N VAL A 395 -21.91 -32.04 4.44
CA VAL A 395 -22.19 -32.51 3.07
C VAL A 395 -21.75 -33.96 3.03
N ALA A 396 -22.73 -34.85 2.96
CA ALA A 396 -22.47 -36.25 2.75
C ALA A 396 -21.63 -36.38 1.46
N VAL A 397 -20.41 -36.84 1.61
CA VAL A 397 -19.56 -37.22 0.49
C VAL A 397 -20.24 -38.44 -0.12
N GLU A 398 -20.99 -38.23 -1.19
CA GLU A 398 -21.44 -39.36 -2.03
C GLU A 398 -20.17 -40.07 -2.53
N THR A 399 -19.92 -41.21 -1.93
CA THR A 399 -18.95 -42.19 -2.47
C THR A 399 -19.41 -42.61 -3.86
N PRO A 400 -18.56 -42.52 -4.90
CA PRO A 400 -18.93 -43.02 -6.21
C PRO A 400 -19.28 -44.50 -6.09
N SER A 401 -20.53 -44.83 -6.44
CA SER A 401 -20.96 -46.23 -6.55
C SER A 401 -20.04 -46.97 -7.55
N THR A 402 -19.31 -47.93 -7.07
CA THR A 402 -18.58 -48.88 -7.89
C THR A 402 -19.59 -49.70 -8.72
N GLY A 403 -19.87 -49.19 -9.91
CA GLY A 403 -20.59 -49.99 -10.92
C GLY A 403 -19.74 -51.20 -11.31
N SER A 404 -20.21 -52.39 -10.93
CA SER A 404 -19.63 -53.66 -11.37
C SER A 404 -19.79 -53.77 -12.88
N VAL A 405 -18.71 -53.64 -13.62
CA VAL A 405 -18.65 -54.03 -15.04
C VAL A 405 -18.57 -55.56 -15.09
N ALA A 406 -19.67 -56.21 -15.42
CA ALA A 406 -19.65 -57.64 -15.78
C ALA A 406 -18.92 -57.81 -17.11
N VAL A 407 -17.75 -58.42 -17.05
CA VAL A 407 -17.01 -58.88 -18.23
C VAL A 407 -17.66 -60.17 -18.68
N ALA A 408 -18.39 -60.17 -19.82
CA ALA A 408 -18.75 -61.35 -20.55
C ALA A 408 -17.60 -61.67 -21.54
N CYS A 409 -16.98 -62.83 -21.35
CA CYS A 409 -16.17 -63.46 -22.39
C CYS A 409 -17.03 -64.44 -23.20
N PRO A 410 -16.82 -64.56 -24.52
CA PRO A 410 -17.09 -65.74 -25.27
C PRO A 410 -15.92 -66.76 -25.23
#